data_affa44a4e8b7a64af96fe41b8769c535
#
_entry.id   affa44a4e8b7a64af96fe41b8769c535
#
_cell.length_a   1.000
_cell.length_b   1.000
_cell.length_c   1.000
_cell.angle_alpha   90.00
_cell.angle_beta   90.00
_cell.angle_gamma   90.00
#
_symmetry.space_group_name_H-M   'P 1'
#
loop_
_entity.id
_entity.type
_entity.pdbx_description
1 polymer ?
#
loop_
_entity_poly.entity_id
_entity_poly.type
_entity_poly.pdbx_seq_one_letter_code
_entity_poly.pdbx_strand_id
1 'polypeptide(L)'
;ILSLLSIRVSDIIRLYADLTGGDQGLAHKILADLGISEDFLKSKKLHELSAGQTKAVCTAIALSTRAKHILLDEPFEQLDPARKNKLIRYLTEYDGIIILNTHETWLIKNLIHWKTFFMFEGSLYGPILVEELLNAKFSFQEEAKALMKLVISGKTISLISEGHGKPILSLESLDKIYELALEAEKS
;
A
#
# COMPACT_ATOMS: atom_id res chain seq x y z
N ILE A 1 -17.24 7.19 -23.99
CA ILE A 1 -16.18 6.30 -23.45
C ILE A 1 -14.99 6.26 -24.40
N LEU A 2 -15.17 6.07 -25.73
CA LEU A 2 -14.06 6.01 -26.71
C LEU A 2 -13.24 7.31 -26.80
N SER A 3 -13.84 8.48 -26.54
CA SER A 3 -13.11 9.76 -26.54
C SER A 3 -12.14 9.89 -25.37
N LEU A 4 -12.42 9.30 -24.22
CA LEU A 4 -11.52 9.28 -23.06
C LEU A 4 -10.25 8.45 -23.33
N LEU A 5 -10.34 7.42 -24.15
CA LEU A 5 -9.20 6.59 -24.54
C LEU A 5 -8.16 7.31 -25.37
N SER A 6 -8.51 8.47 -25.97
CA SER A 6 -7.61 9.27 -26.81
C SER A 6 -6.89 10.38 -26.05
N ILE A 7 -7.18 10.57 -24.76
CA ILE A 7 -6.58 11.64 -23.95
C ILE A 7 -5.14 11.26 -23.57
N ARG A 8 -4.22 12.20 -23.68
CA ARG A 8 -2.82 12.03 -23.26
C ARG A 8 -2.73 12.01 -21.73
N VAL A 9 -1.71 11.32 -21.23
CA VAL A 9 -1.49 11.24 -19.79
C VAL A 9 -1.26 12.62 -19.18
N SER A 10 -0.50 13.49 -19.85
CA SER A 10 -0.28 14.88 -19.41
C SER A 10 -1.58 15.69 -19.29
N ASP A 11 -2.54 15.46 -20.20
CA ASP A 11 -3.81 16.20 -20.18
C ASP A 11 -4.72 15.72 -19.03
N ILE A 12 -4.66 14.44 -18.67
CA ILE A 12 -5.35 13.90 -17.50
C ILE A 12 -4.78 14.47 -16.21
N ILE A 13 -3.46 14.52 -16.07
CA ILE A 13 -2.81 15.11 -14.88
C ILE A 13 -3.25 16.56 -14.72
N ARG A 14 -3.22 17.35 -15.80
CA ARG A 14 -3.68 18.74 -15.79
C ARG A 14 -5.15 18.84 -15.39
N LEU A 15 -6.03 18.03 -16.01
CA LEU A 15 -7.46 18.02 -15.70
C LEU A 15 -7.72 17.77 -14.22
N TYR A 16 -7.07 16.75 -13.64
CA TYR A 16 -7.23 16.47 -12.21
C TYR A 16 -6.68 17.58 -11.32
N ALA A 17 -5.54 18.17 -11.68
CA ALA A 17 -4.99 19.31 -10.95
C ALA A 17 -5.98 20.50 -10.96
N ASP A 18 -6.56 20.82 -12.13
CA ASP A 18 -7.55 21.91 -12.29
C ASP A 18 -8.82 21.62 -11.46
N LEU A 19 -9.34 20.40 -11.50
CA LEU A 19 -10.56 20.01 -10.78
C LEU A 19 -10.39 19.95 -9.26
N THR A 20 -9.21 19.59 -8.76
CA THR A 20 -8.97 19.36 -7.32
C THR A 20 -8.20 20.50 -6.66
N GLY A 21 -7.77 21.51 -7.43
CA GLY A 21 -6.83 22.53 -6.96
C GLY A 21 -5.46 21.96 -6.62
N GLY A 22 -5.10 20.82 -7.24
CA GLY A 22 -3.85 20.10 -7.02
C GLY A 22 -2.64 20.78 -7.69
N ASP A 23 -1.46 20.22 -7.43
CA ASP A 23 -0.19 20.69 -7.97
C ASP A 23 0.28 19.78 -9.12
N GLN A 24 0.11 20.26 -10.37
CA GLN A 24 0.58 19.55 -11.55
C GLN A 24 2.10 19.34 -11.56
N GLY A 25 2.87 20.32 -11.05
CA GLY A 25 4.32 20.22 -10.97
C GLY A 25 4.76 19.11 -10.01
N LEU A 26 4.06 18.97 -8.87
CA LEU A 26 4.30 17.87 -7.93
C LEU A 26 3.97 16.52 -8.57
N ALA A 27 2.85 16.38 -9.29
CA ALA A 27 2.52 15.15 -10.01
C ALA A 27 3.63 14.73 -10.98
N HIS A 28 4.13 15.67 -11.79
CA HIS A 28 5.23 15.44 -12.73
C HIS A 28 6.53 15.04 -12.00
N LYS A 29 6.84 15.70 -10.87
CA LYS A 29 8.01 15.38 -10.04
C LYS A 29 7.92 13.95 -9.48
N ILE A 30 6.77 13.58 -8.92
CA ILE A 30 6.54 12.22 -8.42
C ILE A 30 6.75 11.19 -9.55
N LEU A 31 6.17 11.43 -10.72
CA LEU A 31 6.29 10.53 -11.87
C LEU A 31 7.72 10.40 -12.37
N ALA A 32 8.47 11.49 -12.45
CA ALA A 32 9.89 11.48 -12.79
C ALA A 32 10.70 10.64 -11.78
N ASP A 33 10.41 10.79 -10.49
CA ASP A 33 11.03 10.00 -9.42
C ASP A 33 10.66 8.51 -9.50
N LEU A 34 9.45 8.20 -9.99
CA LEU A 34 9.02 6.83 -10.27
C LEU A 34 9.49 6.30 -11.65
N GLY A 35 10.31 7.09 -12.37
CA GLY A 35 10.94 6.68 -13.64
C GLY A 35 10.08 6.88 -14.88
N ILE A 36 9.06 7.73 -14.81
CA ILE A 36 8.20 8.11 -15.94
C ILE A 36 8.56 9.52 -16.36
N SER A 37 9.14 9.66 -17.57
CA SER A 37 9.60 10.96 -18.08
C SER A 37 8.46 11.84 -18.57
N GLU A 38 8.71 13.15 -18.64
CA GLU A 38 7.75 14.11 -19.17
C GLU A 38 7.42 13.87 -20.66
N ASP A 39 8.42 13.50 -21.46
CA ASP A 39 8.21 13.16 -22.87
C ASP A 39 7.28 11.95 -23.04
N PHE A 40 7.41 10.97 -22.14
CA PHE A 40 6.50 9.83 -22.09
C PHE A 40 5.07 10.30 -21.80
N LEU A 41 4.85 11.16 -20.79
CA LEU A 41 3.54 11.68 -20.43
C LEU A 41 2.86 12.47 -21.55
N LYS A 42 3.64 13.23 -22.34
CA LYS A 42 3.15 14.01 -23.47
C LYS A 42 2.85 13.16 -24.71
N SER A 43 3.56 12.05 -24.89
CA SER A 43 3.41 11.18 -26.06
C SER A 43 2.38 10.08 -25.89
N LYS A 44 2.20 9.56 -24.67
CA LYS A 44 1.37 8.39 -24.40
C LYS A 44 -0.06 8.75 -24.05
N LYS A 45 -0.99 7.89 -24.50
CA LYS A 45 -2.40 7.91 -24.14
C LYS A 45 -2.66 6.94 -23.00
N LEU A 46 -3.75 7.12 -22.23
CA LEU A 46 -4.08 6.27 -21.08
C LEU A 46 -4.13 4.78 -21.41
N HIS A 47 -4.69 4.39 -22.54
CA HIS A 47 -4.85 2.99 -22.93
C HIS A 47 -3.52 2.32 -23.38
N GLU A 48 -2.47 3.11 -23.57
CA GLU A 48 -1.13 2.62 -23.92
C GLU A 48 -0.27 2.34 -22.69
N LEU A 49 -0.76 2.68 -21.48
CA LEU A 49 -0.03 2.46 -20.25
C LEU A 49 -0.09 0.99 -19.83
N SER A 50 1.03 0.48 -19.31
CA SER A 50 1.02 -0.77 -18.56
C SER A 50 0.26 -0.60 -17.24
N ALA A 51 -0.12 -1.71 -16.60
CA ALA A 51 -0.79 -1.67 -15.29
C ALA A 51 0.03 -0.90 -14.24
N GLY A 52 1.35 -1.13 -14.17
CA GLY A 52 2.24 -0.42 -13.26
C GLY A 52 2.37 1.06 -13.58
N GLN A 53 2.42 1.44 -14.87
CA GLN A 53 2.44 2.85 -15.28
C GLN A 53 1.12 3.55 -14.92
N THR A 54 0.00 2.89 -15.14
CA THR A 54 -1.32 3.41 -14.74
C THR A 54 -1.37 3.64 -13.24
N LYS A 55 -0.93 2.67 -12.45
CA LYS A 55 -0.88 2.76 -10.99
C LYS A 55 0.01 3.92 -10.53
N ALA A 56 1.19 4.09 -11.11
CA ALA A 56 2.09 5.21 -10.81
C ALA A 56 1.45 6.57 -11.13
N VAL A 57 0.76 6.70 -12.28
CA VAL A 57 0.05 7.92 -12.67
C VAL A 57 -1.09 8.22 -11.68
N CYS A 58 -1.91 7.23 -11.33
CA CYS A 58 -2.99 7.40 -10.35
C CYS A 58 -2.45 7.81 -8.97
N THR A 59 -1.37 7.17 -8.51
CA THR A 59 -0.72 7.50 -7.23
C THR A 59 -0.17 8.93 -7.24
N ALA A 60 0.50 9.33 -8.32
CA ALA A 60 1.04 10.69 -8.44
C ALA A 60 -0.06 11.75 -8.45
N ILE A 61 -1.15 11.49 -9.17
CA ILE A 61 -2.33 12.38 -9.16
C ILE A 61 -2.90 12.47 -7.74
N ALA A 62 -3.15 11.34 -7.07
CA ALA A 62 -3.70 11.33 -5.73
C ALA A 62 -2.85 12.15 -4.74
N LEU A 63 -1.53 11.93 -4.74
CA LEU A 63 -0.59 12.61 -3.86
C LEU A 63 -0.39 14.10 -4.18
N SER A 64 -0.70 14.53 -5.40
CA SER A 64 -0.61 15.93 -5.83
C SER A 64 -1.89 16.72 -5.62
N THR A 65 -2.98 16.08 -5.21
CA THR A 65 -4.25 16.77 -4.92
C THR A 65 -4.18 17.49 -3.57
N ARG A 66 -5.16 18.39 -3.33
CA ARG A 66 -5.40 18.99 -2.01
C ARG A 66 -6.48 18.23 -1.23
N ALA A 67 -6.72 16.98 -1.56
CA ALA A 67 -7.70 16.15 -0.87
C ALA A 67 -7.26 15.89 0.58
N LYS A 68 -8.20 16.00 1.52
CA LYS A 68 -7.90 15.67 2.93
C LYS A 68 -7.72 14.18 3.18
N HIS A 69 -8.26 13.34 2.30
CA HIS A 69 -8.23 11.89 2.39
C HIS A 69 -7.93 11.29 1.02
N ILE A 70 -6.98 10.40 0.95
CA ILE A 70 -6.68 9.64 -0.26
C ILE A 70 -6.67 8.13 0.06
N LEU A 71 -7.06 7.34 -0.94
CA LEU A 71 -7.00 5.89 -0.89
C LEU A 71 -5.99 5.42 -1.94
N LEU A 72 -5.06 4.58 -1.51
CA LEU A 72 -4.05 4.00 -2.37
C LEU A 72 -4.12 2.47 -2.26
N ASP A 73 -4.29 1.82 -3.41
CA ASP A 73 -4.37 0.37 -3.50
C ASP A 73 -3.11 -0.18 -4.17
N GLU A 74 -2.31 -0.92 -3.40
CA GLU A 74 -1.04 -1.52 -3.81
C GLU A 74 -0.11 -0.56 -4.59
N PRO A 75 0.19 0.66 -4.08
CA PRO A 75 0.93 1.67 -4.85
C PRO A 75 2.39 1.32 -5.09
N PHE A 76 2.93 0.34 -4.36
CA PHE A 76 4.33 -0.11 -4.47
C PHE A 76 4.53 -1.25 -5.45
N GLU A 77 3.46 -1.85 -5.93
CA GLU A 77 3.52 -2.97 -6.86
C GLU A 77 4.31 -2.59 -8.12
N GLN A 78 5.16 -3.48 -8.60
CA GLN A 78 6.03 -3.30 -9.78
C GLN A 78 7.08 -2.18 -9.66
N LEU A 79 7.27 -1.57 -8.49
CA LEU A 79 8.36 -0.63 -8.26
C LEU A 79 9.62 -1.36 -7.77
N ASP A 80 10.77 -0.92 -8.26
CA ASP A 80 12.06 -1.33 -7.70
C ASP A 80 12.32 -0.68 -6.33
N PRO A 81 13.28 -1.17 -5.53
CA PRO A 81 13.53 -0.66 -4.19
C PRO A 81 13.85 0.85 -4.14
N ALA A 82 14.52 1.39 -5.16
CA ALA A 82 14.87 2.82 -5.17
C ALA A 82 13.62 3.69 -5.34
N ARG A 83 12.71 3.29 -6.24
CA ARG A 83 11.44 3.96 -6.45
C ARG A 83 10.48 3.80 -5.26
N LYS A 84 10.46 2.60 -4.63
CA LYS A 84 9.71 2.37 -3.39
C LYS A 84 10.11 3.36 -2.30
N ASN A 85 11.41 3.57 -2.07
CA ASN A 85 11.91 4.53 -1.08
C ASN A 85 11.52 5.99 -1.40
N LYS A 86 11.50 6.36 -2.67
CA LYS A 86 11.04 7.69 -3.07
C LYS A 86 9.55 7.86 -2.81
N LEU A 87 8.73 6.85 -3.13
CA LEU A 87 7.30 6.90 -2.87
C LEU A 87 6.97 7.01 -1.39
N ILE A 88 7.67 6.28 -0.51
CA ILE A 88 7.52 6.41 0.95
C ILE A 88 7.66 7.86 1.41
N ARG A 89 8.66 8.59 0.89
CA ARG A 89 8.86 10.00 1.28
C ARG A 89 7.62 10.84 0.94
N TYR A 90 7.05 10.68 -0.25
CA TYR A 90 5.83 11.40 -0.62
C TYR A 90 4.63 11.02 0.26
N LEU A 91 4.52 9.75 0.68
CA LEU A 91 3.48 9.31 1.60
C LEU A 91 3.65 9.92 2.99
N THR A 92 4.87 10.00 3.49
CA THR A 92 5.16 10.55 4.84
C THR A 92 5.10 12.07 4.88
N GLU A 93 5.29 12.75 3.76
CA GLU A 93 5.22 14.21 3.61
C GLU A 93 3.81 14.71 3.26
N TYR A 94 2.85 13.81 3.00
CA TYR A 94 1.49 14.19 2.61
C TYR A 94 0.73 14.83 3.77
N ASP A 95 0.18 16.03 3.52
CA ASP A 95 -0.61 16.79 4.49
C ASP A 95 -2.10 16.37 4.44
N GLY A 96 -2.38 15.19 4.95
CA GLY A 96 -3.73 14.61 4.97
C GLY A 96 -3.75 13.19 5.51
N ILE A 97 -4.89 12.53 5.38
CA ILE A 97 -5.07 11.14 5.78
C ILE A 97 -4.88 10.24 4.56
N ILE A 98 -4.00 9.28 4.67
CA ILE A 98 -3.81 8.23 3.68
C ILE A 98 -4.37 6.93 4.21
N ILE A 99 -5.23 6.28 3.42
CA ILE A 99 -5.60 4.89 3.60
C ILE A 99 -4.84 4.11 2.54
N LEU A 100 -3.92 3.26 2.99
CA LEU A 100 -3.05 2.45 2.14
C LEU A 100 -3.44 0.98 2.29
N ASN A 101 -3.84 0.34 1.20
CA ASN A 101 -3.99 -1.10 1.12
C ASN A 101 -2.71 -1.71 0.54
N THR A 102 -2.15 -2.73 1.23
CA THR A 102 -0.97 -3.45 0.75
C THR A 102 -0.78 -4.76 1.50
N HIS A 103 -0.13 -5.72 0.85
CA HIS A 103 0.29 -6.99 1.45
C HIS A 103 1.81 -7.04 1.73
N GLU A 104 2.54 -5.96 1.44
CA GLU A 104 4.00 -5.92 1.53
C GLU A 104 4.49 -5.69 2.97
N THR A 105 5.10 -6.70 3.58
CA THR A 105 5.56 -6.68 4.98
C THR A 105 6.76 -5.74 5.24
N TRP A 106 7.59 -5.46 4.22
CA TRP A 106 8.74 -4.56 4.36
C TRP A 106 8.35 -3.12 4.74
N LEU A 107 7.11 -2.70 4.46
CA LEU A 107 6.58 -1.38 4.84
C LEU A 107 6.50 -1.18 6.36
N ILE A 108 6.38 -2.26 7.14
CA ILE A 108 6.36 -2.22 8.61
C ILE A 108 7.58 -1.46 9.16
N LYS A 109 8.75 -1.57 8.52
CA LYS A 109 9.97 -0.86 8.92
C LYS A 109 10.01 0.62 8.54
N ASN A 110 9.14 1.03 7.62
CA ASN A 110 9.21 2.36 7.00
C ASN A 110 8.06 3.27 7.43
N LEU A 111 6.95 2.71 7.92
CA LEU A 111 5.74 3.43 8.30
C LEU A 111 5.40 3.22 9.79
N ILE A 112 6.41 3.22 10.66
CA ILE A 112 6.33 2.82 12.08
C ILE A 112 5.30 3.60 12.90
N HIS A 113 5.02 4.86 12.55
CA HIS A 113 4.04 5.70 13.25
C HIS A 113 2.62 5.59 12.69
N TRP A 114 2.42 4.73 11.69
CA TRP A 114 1.10 4.52 11.11
C TRP A 114 0.29 3.51 11.92
N LYS A 115 -1.02 3.59 11.79
CA LYS A 115 -1.95 2.58 12.30
C LYS A 115 -2.20 1.53 11.23
N THR A 116 -2.20 0.27 11.64
CA THR A 116 -2.47 -0.88 10.76
C THR A 116 -3.75 -1.56 11.16
N PHE A 117 -4.47 -2.01 10.15
CA PHE A 117 -5.58 -2.94 10.26
C PHE A 117 -5.25 -4.17 9.41
N PHE A 118 -5.59 -5.34 9.90
CA PHE A 118 -5.55 -6.57 9.11
C PHE A 118 -6.95 -6.85 8.58
N MET A 119 -7.04 -7.23 7.31
CA MET A 119 -8.30 -7.61 6.68
C MET A 119 -8.19 -9.06 6.21
N PHE A 120 -8.99 -9.94 6.81
CA PHE A 120 -9.08 -11.34 6.44
C PHE A 120 -10.55 -11.75 6.33
N GLU A 121 -10.91 -12.42 5.22
CA GLU A 121 -12.25 -12.98 4.99
C GLU A 121 -13.39 -11.97 5.25
N GLY A 122 -13.19 -10.72 4.84
CA GLY A 122 -14.18 -9.65 5.01
C GLY A 122 -14.24 -9.06 6.43
N SER A 123 -13.44 -9.55 7.37
CA SER A 123 -13.34 -9.03 8.72
C SER A 123 -12.13 -8.12 8.88
N LEU A 124 -12.32 -7.01 9.60
CA LEU A 124 -11.27 -6.02 9.85
C LEU A 124 -10.84 -6.11 11.32
N TYR A 125 -9.53 -6.25 11.54
CA TYR A 125 -8.90 -6.38 12.85
C TYR A 125 -7.95 -5.21 13.10
N GLY A 126 -8.05 -4.54 14.24
CA GLY A 126 -7.21 -3.39 14.58
C GLY A 126 -8.03 -2.26 15.24
N PRO A 127 -7.46 -1.06 15.39
CA PRO A 127 -6.11 -0.70 14.94
C PRO A 127 -4.99 -1.22 15.85
N ILE A 128 -3.81 -1.39 15.28
CA ILE A 128 -2.54 -1.60 15.98
C ILE A 128 -1.49 -0.65 15.40
N LEU A 129 -0.57 -0.14 16.21
CA LEU A 129 0.53 0.67 15.71
C LEU A 129 1.52 -0.19 14.94
N VAL A 130 2.01 0.32 13.81
CA VAL A 130 2.98 -0.41 12.99
C VAL A 130 4.26 -0.73 13.77
N GLU A 131 4.68 0.14 14.70
CA GLU A 131 5.85 -0.11 15.55
C GLU A 131 5.70 -1.36 16.44
N GLU A 132 4.48 -1.71 16.86
CA GLU A 132 4.21 -2.92 17.64
C GLU A 132 4.40 -4.20 16.81
N LEU A 133 4.30 -4.07 15.47
CA LEU A 133 4.50 -5.18 14.54
C LEU A 133 5.97 -5.53 14.32
N LEU A 134 6.92 -4.64 14.65
CA LEU A 134 8.35 -4.87 14.43
C LEU A 134 8.85 -6.14 15.10
N ASN A 135 8.34 -6.44 16.29
CA ASN A 135 8.69 -7.62 17.07
C ASN A 135 7.55 -8.64 17.17
N ALA A 136 6.43 -8.36 16.51
CA ALA A 136 5.26 -9.21 16.58
C ALA A 136 5.46 -10.53 15.81
N LYS A 137 4.80 -11.57 16.32
CA LYS A 137 4.81 -12.92 15.78
C LYS A 137 3.38 -13.43 15.65
N PHE A 138 3.14 -14.27 14.66
CA PHE A 138 1.90 -15.05 14.55
C PHE A 138 2.08 -16.37 15.29
N SER A 139 1.24 -16.59 16.31
CA SER A 139 1.05 -17.87 16.98
C SER A 139 -0.24 -18.51 16.46
N PHE A 140 -0.15 -19.78 16.07
CA PHE A 140 -1.31 -20.57 15.61
C PHE A 140 -2.04 -21.24 16.77
N GLN A 141 -1.78 -20.76 17.99
CA GLN A 141 -2.50 -21.14 19.21
C GLN A 141 -3.20 -19.91 19.78
N GLU A 142 -4.25 -20.16 20.56
CA GLU A 142 -4.94 -19.09 21.24
C GLU A 142 -4.12 -18.63 22.45
N GLU A 143 -3.64 -17.40 22.38
CA GLU A 143 -2.82 -16.80 23.43
C GLU A 143 -3.62 -15.80 24.26
N ALA A 144 -3.55 -15.94 25.58
CA ALA A 144 -4.29 -15.05 26.50
C ALA A 144 -3.79 -13.60 26.48
N LYS A 145 -2.49 -13.40 26.20
CA LYS A 145 -1.83 -12.08 26.13
C LYS A 145 -1.54 -11.64 24.70
N ALA A 146 -2.41 -12.00 23.75
CA ALA A 146 -2.25 -11.56 22.36
C ALA A 146 -2.48 -10.05 22.25
N LEU A 147 -1.65 -9.39 21.41
CA LEU A 147 -1.88 -8.00 20.95
C LEU A 147 -3.20 -7.92 20.18
N MET A 148 -3.49 -8.97 19.41
CA MET A 148 -4.69 -9.09 18.60
C MET A 148 -4.98 -10.57 18.32
N LYS A 149 -6.26 -10.90 18.20
CA LYS A 149 -6.72 -12.21 17.72
C LYS A 149 -7.36 -12.04 16.35
N LEU A 150 -6.95 -12.86 15.41
CA LEU A 150 -7.43 -12.93 14.03
C LEU A 150 -8.15 -14.24 13.83
N VAL A 151 -9.22 -14.26 13.05
CA VAL A 151 -9.90 -15.50 12.65
C VAL A 151 -9.66 -15.69 11.15
N ILE A 152 -9.01 -16.77 10.77
CA ILE A 152 -8.68 -17.11 9.39
C ILE A 152 -9.05 -18.58 9.17
N SER A 153 -9.91 -18.86 8.21
CA SER A 153 -10.44 -20.21 7.91
C SER A 153 -11.02 -20.90 9.16
N GLY A 154 -11.74 -20.13 9.99
CA GLY A 154 -12.35 -20.62 11.21
C GLY A 154 -11.38 -20.86 12.38
N LYS A 155 -10.10 -20.53 12.24
CA LYS A 155 -9.09 -20.67 13.29
C LYS A 155 -8.70 -19.34 13.90
N THR A 156 -8.49 -19.34 15.21
CA THR A 156 -7.93 -18.20 15.92
C THR A 156 -6.42 -18.21 15.81
N ILE A 157 -5.86 -17.15 15.21
CA ILE A 157 -4.44 -16.87 15.15
C ILE A 157 -4.18 -15.69 16.07
N SER A 158 -3.22 -15.83 16.97
CA SER A 158 -2.84 -14.79 17.91
C SER A 158 -1.64 -14.00 17.40
N LEU A 159 -1.74 -12.69 17.36
CA LEU A 159 -0.62 -11.79 17.18
C LEU A 159 -0.02 -11.50 18.54
N ILE A 160 1.24 -11.84 18.75
CA ILE A 160 1.91 -11.76 20.06
C ILE A 160 3.21 -10.96 19.96
N SER A 161 3.60 -10.28 21.04
CA SER A 161 4.91 -9.62 21.16
C SER A 161 5.99 -10.55 21.69
N GLU A 162 5.62 -11.48 22.59
CA GLU A 162 6.51 -12.41 23.27
C GLU A 162 6.01 -13.84 23.10
N GLY A 163 6.93 -14.83 23.20
CA GLY A 163 6.57 -16.24 23.08
C GLY A 163 7.00 -16.87 21.75
N HIS A 164 6.45 -18.09 21.51
CA HIS A 164 6.76 -18.86 20.31
C HIS A 164 5.78 -18.51 19.18
N GLY A 165 6.33 -18.14 18.03
CA GLY A 165 5.52 -17.80 16.85
C GLY A 165 6.41 -17.42 15.68
N LYS A 166 5.78 -17.27 14.50
CA LYS A 166 6.48 -16.86 13.28
C LYS A 166 6.56 -15.33 13.20
N PRO A 167 7.75 -14.71 13.17
CA PRO A 167 7.88 -13.26 13.08
C PRO A 167 7.20 -12.70 11.83
N ILE A 168 6.42 -11.62 11.95
CA ILE A 168 5.77 -10.96 10.80
C ILE A 168 6.80 -10.58 9.74
N LEU A 169 7.93 -10.00 10.17
CA LEU A 169 8.98 -9.53 9.27
C LEU A 169 9.72 -10.66 8.54
N SER A 170 9.51 -11.94 8.92
CA SER A 170 10.04 -13.10 8.20
C SER A 170 9.13 -13.55 7.06
N LEU A 171 7.92 -12.99 6.95
CA LEU A 171 7.02 -13.27 5.86
C LEU A 171 7.36 -12.38 4.67
N GLU A 172 7.38 -12.94 3.47
CA GLU A 172 7.54 -12.18 2.22
C GLU A 172 6.30 -11.33 1.93
N SER A 173 5.12 -11.86 2.28
CA SER A 173 3.82 -11.23 2.11
C SER A 173 2.88 -11.68 3.24
N LEU A 174 1.91 -10.85 3.57
CA LEU A 174 0.85 -11.19 4.54
C LEU A 174 -0.05 -12.34 4.04
N ASP A 175 -0.14 -12.57 2.75
CA ASP A 175 -0.89 -13.70 2.17
C ASP A 175 -0.34 -15.06 2.64
N LYS A 176 0.94 -15.13 2.98
CA LYS A 176 1.57 -16.33 3.56
C LYS A 176 0.93 -16.78 4.88
N ILE A 177 0.17 -15.93 5.56
CA ILE A 177 -0.55 -16.29 6.79
C ILE A 177 -1.63 -17.33 6.49
N TYR A 178 -2.32 -17.20 5.34
CA TYR A 178 -3.30 -18.20 4.90
C TYR A 178 -2.66 -19.58 4.70
N GLU A 179 -1.53 -19.63 3.99
CA GLU A 179 -0.80 -20.88 3.75
C GLU A 179 -0.41 -21.55 5.09
N LEU A 180 0.14 -20.75 6.01
CA LEU A 180 0.56 -21.23 7.33
C LEU A 180 -0.62 -21.68 8.20
N ALA A 181 -1.77 -20.99 8.13
CA ALA A 181 -2.98 -21.38 8.82
C ALA A 181 -3.50 -22.74 8.35
N LEU A 182 -3.39 -23.03 7.04
CA LEU A 182 -3.77 -24.31 6.46
C LEU A 182 -2.76 -25.43 6.77
N GLU A 183 -1.45 -25.13 6.80
CA GLU A 183 -0.41 -26.11 7.14
C GLU A 183 -0.50 -26.57 8.60
N ALA A 184 -0.86 -25.68 9.52
CA ALA A 184 -1.09 -26.03 10.92
C ALA A 184 -2.27 -27.02 11.14
N GLU A 185 -3.01 -27.39 10.07
CA GLU A 185 -4.01 -28.48 10.09
C GLU A 185 -3.41 -29.88 9.97
N LYS A 186 -2.20 -29.97 9.41
CA LYS A 186 -1.61 -31.25 9.02
C LYS A 186 -0.62 -31.79 10.06
N SER A 187 -0.40 -31.03 11.13
CA SER A 187 0.52 -31.37 12.25
C SER A 187 -0.24 -31.70 13.51
#